data_769ff82573d4f05e39b77091cd30e0d4
#
_entry.id   769ff82573d4f05e39b77091cd30e0d4
#
_cell.length_a   1.000
_cell.length_b   1.000
_cell.length_c   1.000
_cell.angle_alpha   90.00
_cell.angle_beta   90.00
_cell.angle_gamma   90.00
#
_symmetry.space_group_name_H-M   'P 1'
#
loop_
_entity.id
_entity.type
_entity.pdbx_description
1 polymer ?
#
loop_
_entity_poly.entity_id
_entity_poly.type
_entity_poly.pdbx_seq_one_letter_code
_entity_poly.pdbx_strand_id
1 'polypeptide(L)'
;IIDKGLIVEKGNIKEVFKSPKSQIGKKLVNASNIALEPNKKSSYKSDIVLEVNNLRHWYKLNTSIFRPKWNKALNEVSFKLYRKETLGIVGSSGSGKSTLCRALIGLLKVRGGEIKNYERNLENKNNYQNNFKNIQIIFQDPFSSLNPKMKIKNILKDIFLIQKVTNDNQIKIEVKEILKNLNLPSDNAFLNSYPRQLSGGQLQRVSIARSLLLKPKILICDESVNMLDACVKIEILQLLRKMQEKLDLTIIFITHDLGIAKKFCNRLLVMNCGEIIEEGDSFTIFSNPKNKYTKSLADSSLNLN
;
A
#
# COMPACT_ATOMS: atom_id res chain seq x y z
N ILE A 1 -20.89 5.08 20.32
CA ILE A 1 -19.61 5.71 19.94
C ILE A 1 -18.88 6.07 21.22
N ILE A 2 -17.62 5.68 21.32
CA ILE A 2 -16.75 5.95 22.47
C ILE A 2 -15.58 6.81 22.00
N ASP A 3 -15.25 7.86 22.78
CA ASP A 3 -14.05 8.69 22.58
C ASP A 3 -13.39 8.97 23.93
N LYS A 4 -12.06 8.84 23.98
CA LYS A 4 -11.24 9.09 25.20
C LYS A 4 -11.79 8.44 26.46
N GLY A 5 -12.37 7.22 26.32
CA GLY A 5 -12.97 6.46 27.43
C GLY A 5 -14.39 6.89 27.82
N LEU A 6 -14.99 7.85 27.14
CA LEU A 6 -16.36 8.33 27.39
C LEU A 6 -17.30 7.94 26.24
N ILE A 7 -18.54 7.58 26.60
CA ILE A 7 -19.59 7.37 25.59
C ILE A 7 -20.09 8.74 25.13
N VAL A 8 -19.73 9.14 23.90
CA VAL A 8 -20.08 10.43 23.29
C VAL A 8 -21.39 10.37 22.50
N GLU A 9 -21.82 9.18 22.11
CA GLU A 9 -23.10 8.97 21.44
C GLU A 9 -23.62 7.55 21.64
N LYS A 10 -24.94 7.41 21.91
CA LYS A 10 -25.64 6.14 22.10
C LYS A 10 -26.94 6.18 21.32
N GLY A 11 -27.30 5.12 20.62
CA GLY A 11 -28.54 5.01 19.85
C GLY A 11 -28.63 3.74 19.02
N ASN A 12 -29.73 3.61 18.29
CA ASN A 12 -29.90 2.54 17.31
C ASN A 12 -28.85 2.70 16.19
N ILE A 13 -28.28 1.61 15.72
CA ILE A 13 -27.23 1.62 14.67
C ILE A 13 -27.72 2.42 13.46
N LYS A 14 -28.95 2.17 12.95
CA LYS A 14 -29.48 2.86 11.79
C LYS A 14 -29.64 4.37 11.98
N GLU A 15 -29.98 4.82 13.18
CA GLU A 15 -30.13 6.23 13.52
C GLU A 15 -28.79 6.93 13.65
N VAL A 16 -27.85 6.31 14.37
CA VAL A 16 -26.49 6.84 14.52
C VAL A 16 -25.77 6.96 13.17
N PHE A 17 -25.96 5.99 12.25
CA PHE A 17 -25.38 6.06 10.91
C PHE A 17 -26.09 7.08 10.01
N LYS A 18 -27.42 7.27 10.09
CA LYS A 18 -28.15 8.23 9.27
C LYS A 18 -27.99 9.67 9.76
N SER A 19 -27.94 9.89 11.06
CA SER A 19 -27.93 11.23 11.64
C SER A 19 -27.08 11.28 12.90
N PRO A 20 -25.74 11.16 12.76
CA PRO A 20 -24.82 11.22 13.89
C PRO A 20 -24.88 12.60 14.57
N LYS A 21 -25.04 12.62 15.88
CA LYS A 21 -25.14 13.84 16.69
C LYS A 21 -23.76 14.33 17.14
N SER A 22 -22.89 13.41 17.55
CA SER A 22 -21.55 13.74 18.03
C SER A 22 -20.62 14.15 16.88
N GLN A 23 -19.65 15.02 17.15
CA GLN A 23 -18.64 15.39 16.15
C GLN A 23 -17.84 14.17 15.65
N ILE A 24 -17.56 13.22 16.55
CA ILE A 24 -16.85 11.98 16.22
C ILE A 24 -17.75 11.04 15.43
N GLY A 25 -19.02 10.92 15.80
CA GLY A 25 -20.01 10.19 15.02
C GLY A 25 -20.11 10.72 13.59
N LYS A 26 -20.19 12.04 13.42
CA LYS A 26 -20.17 12.69 12.09
C LYS A 26 -18.89 12.38 11.34
N LYS A 27 -17.72 12.43 11.99
CA LYS A 27 -16.44 12.06 11.35
C LYS A 27 -16.40 10.60 10.93
N LEU A 28 -16.85 9.68 11.77
CA LEU A 28 -16.88 8.23 11.49
C LEU A 28 -17.83 7.91 10.34
N VAL A 29 -19.05 8.45 10.38
CA VAL A 29 -20.05 8.25 9.30
C VAL A 29 -19.60 8.92 8.01
N ASN A 30 -19.06 10.15 8.08
CA ASN A 30 -18.48 10.80 6.91
C ASN A 30 -17.30 9.98 6.37
N ALA A 31 -16.43 9.44 7.21
CA ALA A 31 -15.34 8.58 6.78
C ALA A 31 -15.84 7.31 6.08
N SER A 32 -16.93 6.68 6.57
CA SER A 32 -17.53 5.54 5.89
C SER A 32 -18.20 5.94 4.57
N ASN A 33 -18.74 7.18 4.51
CA ASN A 33 -19.42 7.76 3.35
C ASN A 33 -18.53 8.62 2.45
N ILE A 34 -17.32 9.02 2.92
CA ILE A 34 -16.38 9.72 2.03
C ILE A 34 -16.08 8.77 0.88
N ALA A 35 -16.82 8.97 -0.17
CA ALA A 35 -16.49 8.47 -1.46
C ALA A 35 -15.05 8.96 -1.75
N LEU A 36 -14.07 8.07 -1.62
CA LEU A 36 -12.95 8.19 -2.50
C LEU A 36 -13.61 8.25 -3.87
N GLU A 37 -13.64 9.42 -4.50
CA GLU A 37 -14.21 9.53 -5.85
C GLU A 37 -13.59 8.38 -6.66
N PRO A 38 -14.41 7.58 -7.37
CA PRO A 38 -13.85 6.49 -8.17
C PRO A 38 -12.77 7.09 -9.05
N ASN A 39 -11.62 6.47 -9.07
CA ASN A 39 -10.50 6.95 -9.87
C ASN A 39 -11.00 7.14 -11.29
N LYS A 40 -10.90 8.37 -11.81
CA LYS A 40 -11.39 8.70 -13.16
C LYS A 40 -10.85 7.65 -14.12
N LYS A 41 -11.70 7.14 -15.02
CA LYS A 41 -11.28 6.28 -16.13
C LYS A 41 -10.26 7.05 -16.98
N SER A 42 -9.00 7.04 -16.58
CA SER A 42 -7.95 7.54 -17.42
C SER A 42 -7.53 6.41 -18.36
N SER A 43 -7.23 6.75 -19.58
CA SER A 43 -6.71 5.83 -20.59
C SER A 43 -5.25 5.45 -20.23
N TYR A 44 -5.07 4.64 -19.17
CA TYR A 44 -3.75 4.24 -18.64
C TYR A 44 -2.96 3.30 -19.57
N LYS A 45 -3.48 2.98 -20.76
CA LYS A 45 -2.95 1.88 -21.57
C LYS A 45 -1.72 2.20 -22.42
N SER A 46 -1.09 3.37 -22.29
CA SER A 46 0.02 3.72 -23.19
C SER A 46 1.39 3.25 -22.71
N ASP A 47 1.74 3.43 -21.43
CA ASP A 47 3.12 3.22 -20.96
C ASP A 47 3.20 2.14 -19.89
N ILE A 48 3.78 0.99 -20.22
CA ILE A 48 4.07 -0.07 -19.27
C ILE A 48 5.29 0.32 -18.45
N VAL A 49 5.17 0.38 -17.13
CA VAL A 49 6.28 0.65 -16.21
C VAL A 49 6.86 -0.61 -15.60
N LEU A 50 6.03 -1.66 -15.44
CA LEU A 50 6.46 -2.96 -14.92
C LEU A 50 5.70 -4.07 -15.66
N GLU A 51 6.41 -5.12 -16.04
CA GLU A 51 5.81 -6.33 -16.61
C GLU A 51 6.31 -7.55 -15.85
N VAL A 52 5.38 -8.40 -15.47
CA VAL A 52 5.62 -9.66 -14.77
C VAL A 52 5.17 -10.79 -15.67
N ASN A 53 6.07 -11.73 -15.97
CA ASN A 53 5.81 -12.84 -16.89
C ASN A 53 6.05 -14.18 -16.23
N ASN A 54 5.01 -15.01 -16.13
CA ASN A 54 5.04 -16.39 -15.65
C ASN A 54 5.82 -16.59 -14.34
N LEU A 55 5.64 -15.67 -13.38
CA LEU A 55 6.38 -15.67 -12.13
C LEU A 55 6.00 -16.88 -11.29
N ARG A 56 7.02 -17.64 -10.85
CA ARG A 56 6.85 -18.86 -10.08
C ARG A 56 7.73 -18.84 -8.85
N HIS A 57 7.12 -19.14 -7.69
CA HIS A 57 7.86 -19.37 -6.45
C HIS A 57 7.10 -20.29 -5.52
N TRP A 58 7.81 -21.22 -4.90
CA TRP A 58 7.26 -22.13 -3.90
C TRP A 58 8.20 -22.32 -2.74
N TYR A 59 7.62 -22.48 -1.57
CA TYR A 59 8.30 -22.74 -0.32
C TYR A 59 8.27 -24.24 0.00
N LYS A 60 9.39 -24.76 0.51
CA LYS A 60 9.45 -26.12 1.02
C LYS A 60 8.76 -26.16 2.38
N LEU A 61 7.78 -27.02 2.54
CA LEU A 61 7.14 -27.27 3.83
C LEU A 61 7.91 -28.40 4.55
N ASN A 62 8.34 -28.14 5.78
CA ASN A 62 9.08 -29.12 6.61
C ASN A 62 8.14 -30.17 7.21
N THR A 63 7.45 -30.95 6.36
CA THR A 63 6.46 -31.95 6.82
C THR A 63 7.01 -33.36 6.87
N SER A 64 8.08 -33.66 6.13
CA SER A 64 8.75 -34.99 6.13
C SER A 64 10.09 -34.91 5.42
N ILE A 65 11.09 -35.64 5.91
CA ILE A 65 12.40 -35.76 5.28
C ILE A 65 12.29 -36.53 3.95
N PHE A 66 11.38 -37.52 3.87
CA PHE A 66 11.25 -38.43 2.73
C PHE A 66 10.30 -37.97 1.63
N ARG A 67 9.37 -37.02 1.94
CA ARG A 67 8.39 -36.47 0.96
C ARG A 67 8.23 -34.96 1.16
N PRO A 68 9.10 -34.14 0.59
CA PRO A 68 8.97 -32.69 0.73
C PRO A 68 7.68 -32.23 0.06
N LYS A 69 6.79 -31.63 0.84
CA LYS A 69 5.64 -30.89 0.30
C LYS A 69 6.05 -29.46 -0.05
N TRP A 70 5.53 -28.96 -1.15
CA TRP A 70 5.80 -27.62 -1.64
C TRP A 70 4.53 -26.79 -1.60
N ASN A 71 4.62 -25.59 -1.03
CA ASN A 71 3.55 -24.59 -1.13
C ASN A 71 3.86 -23.69 -2.32
N LYS A 72 3.03 -23.75 -3.37
CA LYS A 72 3.13 -22.88 -4.56
C LYS A 72 2.57 -21.51 -4.23
N ALA A 73 3.41 -20.64 -3.67
CA ALA A 73 3.03 -19.29 -3.27
C ALA A 73 2.84 -18.35 -4.48
N LEU A 74 3.55 -18.60 -5.59
CA LEU A 74 3.33 -17.97 -6.90
C LEU A 74 3.34 -19.07 -7.96
N ASN A 75 2.30 -19.13 -8.78
CA ASN A 75 2.11 -20.11 -9.83
C ASN A 75 1.71 -19.41 -11.14
N GLU A 76 2.70 -19.16 -12.00
CA GLU A 76 2.53 -18.52 -13.32
C GLU A 76 1.88 -17.13 -13.29
N VAL A 77 2.19 -16.32 -12.29
CA VAL A 77 1.65 -14.97 -12.14
C VAL A 77 2.19 -14.09 -13.26
N SER A 78 1.27 -13.51 -14.06
CA SER A 78 1.61 -12.59 -15.16
C SER A 78 0.68 -11.38 -15.12
N PHE A 79 1.23 -10.17 -15.22
CA PHE A 79 0.47 -8.93 -15.33
C PHE A 79 1.36 -7.78 -15.81
N LYS A 80 0.73 -6.68 -16.22
CA LYS A 80 1.38 -5.42 -16.58
C LYS A 80 0.92 -4.32 -15.65
N LEU A 81 1.81 -3.40 -15.32
CA LEU A 81 1.53 -2.20 -14.54
C LEU A 81 1.75 -0.99 -15.43
N TYR A 82 0.78 -0.09 -15.49
CA TYR A 82 0.82 1.08 -16.35
C TYR A 82 1.17 2.34 -15.54
N ARG A 83 1.77 3.31 -16.22
CA ARG A 83 2.17 4.58 -15.60
C ARG A 83 0.99 5.30 -14.95
N LYS A 84 1.20 5.84 -13.73
CA LYS A 84 0.20 6.57 -12.94
C LYS A 84 -1.06 5.75 -12.57
N GLU A 85 -1.03 4.44 -12.81
CA GLU A 85 -2.10 3.54 -12.40
C GLU A 85 -2.03 3.26 -10.90
N THR A 86 -3.18 3.09 -10.27
CA THR A 86 -3.31 2.38 -9.00
C THR A 86 -3.84 0.98 -9.28
N LEU A 87 -2.95 -0.01 -9.27
CA LEU A 87 -3.29 -1.41 -9.45
C LEU A 87 -3.56 -2.06 -8.08
N GLY A 88 -4.78 -2.52 -7.86
CA GLY A 88 -5.13 -3.28 -6.66
C GLY A 88 -4.80 -4.76 -6.81
N ILE A 89 -4.22 -5.37 -5.78
CA ILE A 89 -4.04 -6.82 -5.68
C ILE A 89 -4.82 -7.29 -4.46
N VAL A 90 -5.88 -8.07 -4.71
CA VAL A 90 -6.82 -8.51 -3.67
C VAL A 90 -6.86 -10.03 -3.58
N GLY A 91 -7.23 -10.56 -2.42
CA GLY A 91 -7.34 -11.99 -2.16
C GLY A 91 -7.25 -12.30 -0.67
N SER A 92 -7.63 -13.51 -0.25
CA SER A 92 -7.54 -13.95 1.14
C SER A 92 -6.10 -14.03 1.65
N SER A 93 -5.93 -14.16 2.96
CA SER A 93 -4.63 -14.46 3.55
C SER A 93 -4.06 -15.75 2.95
N GLY A 94 -2.77 -15.78 2.65
CA GLY A 94 -2.12 -16.92 2.02
C GLY A 94 -2.29 -17.04 0.50
N SER A 95 -3.00 -16.13 -0.18
CA SER A 95 -3.17 -16.17 -1.65
C SER A 95 -1.89 -15.87 -2.46
N GLY A 96 -0.79 -15.43 -1.81
CA GLY A 96 0.49 -15.17 -2.48
C GLY A 96 0.88 -13.70 -2.59
N LYS A 97 0.02 -12.75 -2.18
CA LYS A 97 0.22 -11.29 -2.32
C LYS A 97 1.54 -10.79 -1.73
N SER A 98 1.84 -11.13 -0.47
CA SER A 98 3.08 -10.69 0.19
C SER A 98 4.32 -11.38 -0.42
N THR A 99 4.19 -12.59 -0.98
CA THR A 99 5.26 -13.25 -1.74
C THR A 99 5.54 -12.50 -3.03
N LEU A 100 4.48 -12.10 -3.74
CA LEU A 100 4.59 -11.27 -4.95
C LEU A 100 5.26 -9.93 -4.63
N CYS A 101 4.86 -9.25 -3.57
CA CYS A 101 5.53 -8.02 -3.11
C CYS A 101 7.03 -8.19 -2.94
N ARG A 102 7.43 -9.22 -2.18
CA ARG A 102 8.86 -9.49 -1.92
C ARG A 102 9.64 -9.78 -3.20
N ALA A 103 9.00 -10.43 -4.17
CA ALA A 103 9.60 -10.66 -5.49
C ALA A 103 9.75 -9.34 -6.27
N LEU A 104 8.73 -8.47 -6.28
CA LEU A 104 8.75 -7.20 -7.00
C LEU A 104 9.83 -6.23 -6.51
N ILE A 105 10.11 -6.22 -5.21
CA ILE A 105 11.18 -5.40 -4.61
C ILE A 105 12.54 -6.12 -4.53
N GLY A 106 12.64 -7.34 -5.07
CA GLY A 106 13.88 -8.12 -5.12
C GLY A 106 14.35 -8.72 -3.80
N LEU A 107 13.51 -8.71 -2.77
CA LEU A 107 13.80 -9.41 -1.49
C LEU A 107 13.63 -10.93 -1.59
N LEU A 108 13.03 -11.39 -2.68
CA LEU A 108 12.82 -12.82 -2.92
C LEU A 108 13.34 -13.18 -4.31
N LYS A 109 14.31 -14.13 -4.36
CA LYS A 109 14.73 -14.72 -5.62
C LYS A 109 13.68 -15.73 -6.08
N VAL A 110 13.00 -15.42 -7.18
CA VAL A 110 11.99 -16.30 -7.76
C VAL A 110 12.62 -17.54 -8.39
N ARG A 111 11.83 -18.61 -8.52
CA ARG A 111 12.27 -19.87 -9.12
C ARG A 111 12.07 -19.92 -10.64
N GLY A 112 11.20 -19.09 -11.18
CA GLY A 112 10.93 -19.03 -12.62
C GLY A 112 10.15 -17.76 -12.98
N GLY A 113 10.12 -17.45 -14.27
CA GLY A 113 9.55 -16.23 -14.78
C GLY A 113 10.51 -15.04 -14.71
N GLU A 114 10.02 -13.89 -15.08
CA GLU A 114 10.80 -12.65 -15.11
C GLU A 114 10.00 -11.43 -14.69
N ILE A 115 10.70 -10.41 -14.18
CA ILE A 115 10.15 -9.10 -13.85
C ILE A 115 10.93 -8.07 -14.65
N LYS A 116 10.24 -7.38 -15.58
CA LYS A 116 10.81 -6.29 -16.38
C LYS A 116 10.36 -4.95 -15.80
N ASN A 117 11.30 -4.17 -15.30
CA ASN A 117 11.07 -2.81 -14.83
C ASN A 117 11.55 -1.83 -15.91
N TYR A 118 10.63 -1.11 -16.55
CA TYR A 118 10.92 -0.16 -17.64
C TYR A 118 11.32 1.24 -17.14
N GLU A 119 11.12 1.53 -15.85
CA GLU A 119 11.57 2.78 -15.20
C GLU A 119 13.07 2.77 -14.86
N ARG A 120 13.85 1.91 -15.50
CA ARG A 120 15.30 1.84 -15.31
C ARG A 120 15.98 3.04 -15.97
N ASN A 121 16.88 3.71 -15.26
CA ASN A 121 17.89 4.53 -15.90
C ASN A 121 18.81 3.58 -16.70
N LEU A 122 18.83 3.75 -18.03
CA LEU A 122 19.57 2.92 -18.97
C LEU A 122 21.09 2.91 -18.75
N GLU A 123 21.60 3.80 -17.90
CA GLU A 123 23.04 3.99 -17.66
C GLU A 123 23.70 2.86 -16.84
N ASN A 124 22.93 1.99 -16.19
CA ASN A 124 23.49 0.94 -15.33
C ASN A 124 22.88 -0.45 -15.59
N LYS A 125 23.16 -1.02 -16.77
CA LYS A 125 22.68 -2.35 -17.18
C LYS A 125 23.10 -3.51 -16.26
N ASN A 126 24.15 -3.36 -15.44
CA ASN A 126 24.77 -4.45 -14.69
C ASN A 126 24.50 -4.45 -13.18
N ASN A 127 23.67 -3.57 -12.63
CA ASN A 127 23.50 -3.48 -11.17
C ASN A 127 22.08 -3.81 -10.75
N TYR A 128 21.82 -5.06 -10.36
CA TYR A 128 20.55 -5.52 -9.78
C TYR A 128 20.09 -4.64 -8.62
N GLN A 129 21.00 -4.10 -7.83
CA GLN A 129 20.70 -3.22 -6.69
C GLN A 129 20.08 -1.87 -7.09
N ASN A 130 20.39 -1.33 -8.28
CA ASN A 130 19.80 -0.08 -8.75
C ASN A 130 18.36 -0.24 -9.28
N ASN A 131 17.93 -1.46 -9.57
CA ASN A 131 16.57 -1.74 -10.05
C ASN A 131 15.49 -1.46 -9.00
N PHE A 132 15.85 -1.50 -7.73
CA PHE A 132 14.92 -1.40 -6.61
C PHE A 132 14.81 0.00 -6.02
N LYS A 133 15.70 0.94 -6.38
CA LYS A 133 15.58 2.35 -5.94
C LYS A 133 14.28 2.99 -6.44
N ASN A 134 13.82 2.60 -7.61
CA ASN A 134 12.61 3.12 -8.23
C ASN A 134 11.32 2.46 -7.71
N ILE A 135 11.44 1.35 -6.94
CA ILE A 135 10.32 0.67 -6.32
C ILE A 135 10.50 0.72 -4.81
N GLN A 136 9.55 1.33 -4.12
CA GLN A 136 9.54 1.37 -2.66
C GLN A 136 8.30 0.70 -2.11
N ILE A 137 8.39 0.20 -0.87
CA ILE A 137 7.30 -0.48 -0.20
C ILE A 137 6.97 0.20 1.13
N ILE A 138 5.68 0.30 1.41
CA ILE A 138 5.13 0.63 2.72
C ILE A 138 4.56 -0.68 3.27
N PHE A 139 5.18 -1.18 4.35
CA PHE A 139 4.77 -2.42 5.00
C PHE A 139 3.51 -2.26 5.85
N GLN A 140 2.84 -3.37 6.11
CA GLN A 140 1.63 -3.49 6.90
C GLN A 140 1.79 -2.91 8.32
N ASP A 141 2.91 -3.21 8.98
CA ASP A 141 3.20 -2.72 10.33
C ASP A 141 4.28 -1.63 10.28
N PRO A 142 3.91 -0.35 10.53
CA PRO A 142 4.86 0.74 10.54
C PRO A 142 5.83 0.66 11.72
N PHE A 143 5.46 0.00 12.84
CA PHE A 143 6.36 -0.16 13.99
C PHE A 143 7.53 -1.07 13.66
N SER A 144 7.30 -2.16 12.93
CA SER A 144 8.37 -3.07 12.51
C SER A 144 9.25 -2.49 11.40
N SER A 145 8.74 -1.52 10.64
CA SER A 145 9.46 -0.91 9.52
C SER A 145 10.42 0.22 9.93
N LEU A 146 10.24 0.81 11.11
CA LEU A 146 11.04 1.92 11.62
C LEU A 146 11.85 1.49 12.84
N ASN A 147 13.12 1.90 12.91
CA ASN A 147 13.95 1.60 14.06
C ASN A 147 13.45 2.35 15.31
N PRO A 148 12.93 1.64 16.35
CA PRO A 148 12.32 2.29 17.51
C PRO A 148 13.32 3.04 18.40
N LYS A 149 14.62 2.83 18.22
CA LYS A 149 15.72 3.50 18.97
C LYS A 149 16.23 4.75 18.26
N MET A 150 15.73 5.06 17.07
CA MET A 150 16.15 6.24 16.31
C MET A 150 15.11 7.35 16.40
N LYS A 151 15.60 8.61 16.48
CA LYS A 151 14.73 9.79 16.37
C LYS A 151 14.20 9.94 14.95
N ILE A 152 13.02 10.53 14.80
CA ILE A 152 12.35 10.71 13.49
C ILE A 152 13.26 11.43 12.50
N LYS A 153 13.98 12.48 12.93
CA LYS A 153 14.95 13.18 12.07
C LYS A 153 16.02 12.27 11.49
N ASN A 154 16.52 11.30 12.26
CA ASN A 154 17.57 10.39 11.83
C ASN A 154 17.00 9.35 10.86
N ILE A 155 15.81 8.81 11.16
CA ILE A 155 15.09 7.87 10.26
C ILE A 155 14.89 8.49 8.87
N LEU A 156 14.53 9.78 8.80
CA LEU A 156 14.34 10.48 7.53
C LEU A 156 15.67 10.87 6.89
N LYS A 157 16.69 11.23 7.68
CA LYS A 157 18.01 11.61 7.18
C LYS A 157 18.77 10.43 6.56
N ASP A 158 18.62 9.21 7.09
CA ASP A 158 19.32 8.01 6.60
C ASP A 158 19.05 7.73 5.12
N ILE A 159 17.89 8.17 4.61
CA ILE A 159 17.53 8.03 3.19
C ILE A 159 18.51 8.77 2.28
N PHE A 160 18.97 9.94 2.71
CA PHE A 160 19.89 10.77 1.95
C PHE A 160 21.31 10.19 1.90
N LEU A 161 21.69 9.39 2.91
CA LEU A 161 22.95 8.61 2.85
C LEU A 161 22.92 7.60 1.71
N ILE A 162 21.78 6.93 1.51
CA ILE A 162 21.59 5.98 0.39
C ILE A 162 21.68 6.70 -0.97
N GLN A 163 21.19 7.94 -1.03
CA GLN A 163 21.24 8.81 -2.22
C GLN A 163 22.56 9.52 -2.40
N LYS A 164 23.50 9.42 -1.43
CA LYS A 164 24.78 10.14 -1.42
C LYS A 164 24.61 11.67 -1.42
N VAL A 165 23.52 12.17 -0.87
CA VAL A 165 23.28 13.61 -0.69
C VAL A 165 23.87 14.03 0.63
N THR A 166 24.80 14.99 0.60
CA THR A 166 25.55 15.47 1.79
C THR A 166 25.17 16.88 2.22
N ASN A 167 24.42 17.62 1.40
CA ASN A 167 24.03 18.99 1.71
C ASN A 167 22.91 19.03 2.76
N ASP A 168 23.27 19.37 4.01
CA ASP A 168 22.34 19.43 5.14
C ASP A 168 21.18 20.41 4.94
N ASN A 169 21.38 21.53 4.23
CA ASN A 169 20.31 22.47 3.93
C ASN A 169 19.30 21.89 2.96
N GLN A 170 19.75 21.22 1.91
CA GLN A 170 18.87 20.52 0.96
C GLN A 170 18.08 19.44 1.69
N ILE A 171 18.72 18.61 2.53
CA ILE A 171 18.07 17.57 3.32
C ILE A 171 16.95 18.16 4.20
N LYS A 172 17.23 19.25 4.92
CA LYS A 172 16.23 19.93 5.76
C LYS A 172 15.03 20.42 4.96
N ILE A 173 15.26 21.01 3.78
CA ILE A 173 14.21 21.51 2.90
C ILE A 173 13.33 20.35 2.41
N GLU A 174 13.91 19.27 1.87
CA GLU A 174 13.19 18.13 1.35
C GLU A 174 12.39 17.40 2.45
N VAL A 175 12.99 17.22 3.64
CA VAL A 175 12.30 16.64 4.80
C VAL A 175 11.12 17.51 5.24
N LYS A 176 11.31 18.83 5.35
CA LYS A 176 10.23 19.74 5.74
C LYS A 176 9.08 19.74 4.71
N GLU A 177 9.41 19.72 3.43
CA GLU A 177 8.41 19.68 2.36
C GLU A 177 7.58 18.39 2.41
N ILE A 178 8.22 17.22 2.50
CA ILE A 178 7.50 15.95 2.55
C ILE A 178 6.63 15.84 3.80
N LEU A 179 7.11 16.27 4.97
CA LEU A 179 6.32 16.28 6.20
C LEU A 179 5.08 17.18 6.06
N LYS A 180 5.23 18.38 5.49
CA LYS A 180 4.10 19.29 5.19
C LYS A 180 3.09 18.63 4.25
N ASN A 181 3.55 17.99 3.18
CA ASN A 181 2.68 17.30 2.22
C ASN A 181 1.89 16.15 2.87
N LEU A 182 2.45 15.54 3.92
CA LEU A 182 1.86 14.45 4.68
C LEU A 182 1.10 14.90 5.93
N ASN A 183 0.85 16.21 6.08
CA ASN A 183 0.19 16.81 7.24
C ASN A 183 0.83 16.39 8.58
N LEU A 184 2.17 16.36 8.61
CA LEU A 184 2.96 16.10 9.81
C LEU A 184 3.63 17.38 10.30
N PRO A 185 3.83 17.53 11.63
CA PRO A 185 4.65 18.60 12.18
C PRO A 185 6.08 18.51 11.66
N SER A 186 6.75 19.65 11.53
CA SER A 186 8.17 19.73 11.14
C SER A 186 9.01 20.52 12.14
N ASP A 187 8.47 20.74 13.35
CA ASP A 187 9.16 21.39 14.45
C ASP A 187 10.18 20.47 15.11
N ASN A 188 11.03 21.08 15.94
CA ASN A 188 12.11 20.35 16.62
C ASN A 188 11.57 19.31 17.62
N ALA A 189 10.41 19.51 18.23
CA ALA A 189 9.84 18.56 19.18
C ALA A 189 9.47 17.27 18.45
N PHE A 190 8.75 17.37 17.33
CA PHE A 190 8.38 16.21 16.50
C PHE A 190 9.61 15.50 15.91
N LEU A 191 10.56 16.26 15.35
CA LEU A 191 11.76 15.69 14.73
C LEU A 191 12.68 14.98 15.74
N ASN A 192 12.68 15.39 17.01
CA ASN A 192 13.43 14.74 18.08
C ASN A 192 12.68 13.62 18.80
N SER A 193 11.40 13.41 18.50
CA SER A 193 10.63 12.29 19.05
C SER A 193 11.07 10.94 18.51
N TYR A 194 10.70 9.88 19.21
CA TYR A 194 10.93 8.48 18.81
C TYR A 194 9.63 7.87 18.26
N PRO A 195 9.69 6.82 17.43
CA PRO A 195 8.51 6.14 16.89
C PRO A 195 7.45 5.78 17.93
N ARG A 196 7.86 5.35 19.13
CA ARG A 196 6.95 4.97 20.22
C ARG A 196 6.12 6.13 20.80
N GLN A 197 6.51 7.37 20.53
CA GLN A 197 5.83 8.58 21.00
C GLN A 197 4.78 9.09 20.03
N LEU A 198 4.68 8.49 18.83
CA LEU A 198 3.77 8.88 17.77
C LEU A 198 2.46 8.09 17.83
N SER A 199 1.35 8.72 17.40
CA SER A 199 0.12 7.97 17.11
C SER A 199 0.31 7.03 15.92
N GLY A 200 -0.52 5.98 15.80
CA GLY A 200 -0.45 5.04 14.68
C GLY A 200 -0.53 5.74 13.31
N GLY A 201 -1.41 6.74 13.18
CA GLY A 201 -1.54 7.52 11.94
C GLY A 201 -0.33 8.41 11.65
N GLN A 202 0.30 9.00 12.68
CA GLN A 202 1.55 9.75 12.52
C GLN A 202 2.70 8.83 12.11
N LEU A 203 2.79 7.66 12.74
CA LEU A 203 3.83 6.67 12.44
C LEU A 203 3.72 6.17 11.01
N GLN A 204 2.49 5.88 10.54
CA GLN A 204 2.23 5.48 9.16
C GLN A 204 2.64 6.58 8.17
N ARG A 205 2.30 7.85 8.46
CA ARG A 205 2.71 8.97 7.61
C ARG A 205 4.24 9.16 7.60
N VAL A 206 4.94 8.90 8.69
CA VAL A 206 6.43 8.89 8.73
C VAL A 206 6.98 7.76 7.86
N SER A 207 6.39 6.57 7.89
CA SER A 207 6.77 5.45 7.02
C SER A 207 6.58 5.80 5.54
N ILE A 208 5.46 6.46 5.20
CA ILE A 208 5.19 6.98 3.85
C ILE A 208 6.24 8.05 3.48
N ALA A 209 6.52 9.01 4.38
CA ALA A 209 7.54 10.05 4.15
C ALA A 209 8.89 9.43 3.79
N ARG A 210 9.33 8.45 4.58
CA ARG A 210 10.57 7.71 4.37
C ARG A 210 10.63 7.08 2.97
N SER A 211 9.56 6.43 2.54
CA SER A 211 9.51 5.80 1.21
C SER A 211 9.51 6.83 0.09
N LEU A 212 8.79 7.96 0.24
CA LEU A 212 8.68 9.01 -0.79
C LEU A 212 9.95 9.86 -0.93
N LEU A 213 10.76 10.01 0.13
CA LEU A 213 12.06 10.71 0.07
C LEU A 213 13.04 10.01 -0.88
N LEU A 214 12.88 8.72 -1.17
CA LEU A 214 13.65 8.02 -2.18
C LEU A 214 13.21 8.36 -3.61
N LYS A 215 12.17 9.19 -3.79
CA LYS A 215 11.61 9.62 -5.08
C LYS A 215 11.30 8.42 -6.00
N PRO A 216 10.56 7.39 -5.49
CA PRO A 216 10.27 6.20 -6.26
C PRO A 216 9.37 6.53 -7.45
N LYS A 217 9.37 5.68 -8.47
CA LYS A 217 8.39 5.69 -9.57
C LYS A 217 7.22 4.74 -9.30
N ILE A 218 7.48 3.67 -8.55
CA ILE A 218 6.49 2.69 -8.15
C ILE A 218 6.47 2.59 -6.62
N LEU A 219 5.29 2.76 -6.03
CA LEU A 219 5.05 2.61 -4.60
C LEU A 219 4.15 1.41 -4.35
N ILE A 220 4.63 0.44 -3.58
CA ILE A 220 3.85 -0.72 -3.15
C ILE A 220 3.31 -0.44 -1.75
N CYS A 221 2.00 -0.52 -1.57
CA CYS A 221 1.34 -0.38 -0.29
C CYS A 221 0.83 -1.77 0.14
N ASP A 222 1.59 -2.48 0.98
CA ASP A 222 1.25 -3.83 1.43
C ASP A 222 0.43 -3.76 2.72
N GLU A 223 -0.90 -3.88 2.59
CA GLU A 223 -1.87 -3.81 3.70
C GLU A 223 -1.65 -2.60 4.63
N SER A 224 -1.04 -1.55 4.13
CA SER A 224 -0.48 -0.41 4.87
C SER A 224 -1.50 0.44 5.62
N VAL A 225 -2.80 0.20 5.44
CA VAL A 225 -3.87 0.94 6.11
C VAL A 225 -4.75 0.05 7.01
N ASN A 226 -4.51 -1.26 7.04
CA ASN A 226 -5.43 -2.20 7.71
C ASN A 226 -5.45 -2.07 9.24
N MET A 227 -4.33 -1.67 9.84
CA MET A 227 -4.22 -1.51 11.31
C MET A 227 -4.69 -0.15 11.82
N LEU A 228 -5.21 0.70 10.94
CA LEU A 228 -5.65 2.05 11.28
C LEU A 228 -7.16 2.08 11.50
N ASP A 229 -7.62 3.00 12.35
CA ASP A 229 -9.05 3.29 12.44
C ASP A 229 -9.62 3.83 11.12
N ALA A 230 -10.93 3.73 10.95
CA ALA A 230 -11.59 4.04 9.68
C ALA A 230 -11.34 5.47 9.19
N CYS A 231 -11.26 6.44 10.11
CA CYS A 231 -11.02 7.84 9.75
C CYS A 231 -9.60 8.04 9.23
N VAL A 232 -8.61 7.55 10.00
CA VAL A 232 -7.18 7.65 9.63
C VAL A 232 -6.89 6.89 8.33
N LYS A 233 -7.53 5.72 8.14
CA LYS A 233 -7.43 4.93 6.91
C LYS A 233 -7.78 5.78 5.68
N ILE A 234 -8.90 6.48 5.70
CA ILE A 234 -9.36 7.31 4.60
C ILE A 234 -8.45 8.52 4.37
N GLU A 235 -8.04 9.17 5.47
CA GLU A 235 -7.09 10.28 5.36
C GLU A 235 -5.78 9.85 4.68
N ILE A 236 -5.25 8.67 5.01
CA ILE A 236 -4.03 8.12 4.39
C ILE A 236 -4.26 7.82 2.91
N LEU A 237 -5.41 7.23 2.53
CA LEU A 237 -5.71 6.95 1.12
C LEU A 237 -5.84 8.22 0.29
N GLN A 238 -6.52 9.26 0.81
CA GLN A 238 -6.60 10.58 0.16
C GLN A 238 -5.22 11.21 0.00
N LEU A 239 -4.39 11.06 1.01
CA LEU A 239 -3.03 11.58 1.02
C LEU A 239 -2.14 10.86 0.01
N LEU A 240 -2.25 9.53 -0.11
CA LEU A 240 -1.56 8.74 -1.13
C LEU A 240 -2.00 9.16 -2.54
N ARG A 241 -3.30 9.40 -2.77
CA ARG A 241 -3.80 9.90 -4.07
C ARG A 241 -3.23 11.27 -4.42
N LYS A 242 -3.22 12.20 -3.46
CA LYS A 242 -2.60 13.51 -3.65
C LYS A 242 -1.10 13.41 -3.97
N MET A 243 -0.38 12.49 -3.31
CA MET A 243 1.04 12.25 -3.59
C MET A 243 1.24 11.59 -4.95
N GLN A 244 0.36 10.69 -5.35
CA GLN A 244 0.38 10.07 -6.68
C GLN A 244 0.32 11.12 -7.79
N GLU A 245 -0.61 12.06 -7.68
CA GLU A 245 -0.76 13.16 -8.64
C GLU A 245 0.45 14.11 -8.63
N LYS A 246 0.91 14.51 -7.41
CA LYS A 246 2.01 15.46 -7.27
C LYS A 246 3.36 14.92 -7.73
N LEU A 247 3.62 13.64 -7.54
CA LEU A 247 4.91 12.98 -7.77
C LEU A 247 4.91 12.04 -8.98
N ASP A 248 3.83 11.99 -9.74
CA ASP A 248 3.65 11.08 -10.88
C ASP A 248 3.89 9.61 -10.52
N LEU A 249 3.40 9.18 -9.34
CA LEU A 249 3.60 7.83 -8.84
C LEU A 249 2.69 6.82 -9.53
N THR A 250 3.21 5.62 -9.70
CA THR A 250 2.43 4.42 -9.98
C THR A 250 2.30 3.61 -8.70
N ILE A 251 1.09 3.15 -8.34
CA ILE A 251 0.83 2.50 -7.05
C ILE A 251 0.39 1.05 -7.28
N ILE A 252 0.99 0.12 -6.54
CA ILE A 252 0.45 -1.23 -6.32
C ILE A 252 -0.14 -1.23 -4.91
N PHE A 253 -1.44 -1.41 -4.81
CA PHE A 253 -2.17 -1.39 -3.54
C PHE A 253 -2.68 -2.80 -3.19
N ILE A 254 -2.13 -3.37 -2.13
CA ILE A 254 -2.48 -4.71 -1.67
C ILE A 254 -3.39 -4.62 -0.47
N THR A 255 -4.51 -5.30 -0.55
CA THR A 255 -5.49 -5.35 0.53
C THR A 255 -6.35 -6.62 0.43
N HIS A 256 -6.96 -7.02 1.54
CA HIS A 256 -8.03 -8.00 1.55
C HIS A 256 -9.42 -7.33 1.56
N ASP A 257 -9.49 -6.00 1.68
CA ASP A 257 -10.72 -5.21 1.66
C ASP A 257 -11.07 -4.78 0.23
N LEU A 258 -11.99 -5.54 -0.38
CA LEU A 258 -12.43 -5.27 -1.76
C LEU A 258 -13.21 -3.96 -1.87
N GLY A 259 -13.91 -3.53 -0.82
CA GLY A 259 -14.65 -2.27 -0.78
C GLY A 259 -13.72 -1.05 -0.90
N ILE A 260 -12.58 -1.09 -0.19
CA ILE A 260 -11.53 -0.08 -0.32
C ILE A 260 -10.87 -0.16 -1.70
N ALA A 261 -10.54 -1.36 -2.16
CA ALA A 261 -9.89 -1.56 -3.45
C ALA A 261 -10.74 -1.02 -4.59
N LYS A 262 -12.07 -1.24 -4.58
CA LYS A 262 -13.01 -0.68 -5.55
C LYS A 262 -12.94 0.85 -5.65
N LYS A 263 -12.82 1.53 -4.51
CA LYS A 263 -12.84 3.00 -4.43
C LYS A 263 -11.47 3.63 -4.73
N PHE A 264 -10.39 2.93 -4.38
CA PHE A 264 -9.04 3.48 -4.46
C PHE A 264 -8.28 3.08 -5.73
N CYS A 265 -8.52 1.89 -6.26
CA CYS A 265 -7.79 1.35 -7.39
C CYS A 265 -8.49 1.62 -8.73
N ASN A 266 -7.72 1.64 -9.82
CA ASN A 266 -8.24 1.73 -11.18
C ASN A 266 -8.62 0.34 -11.71
N ARG A 267 -7.74 -0.63 -11.47
CA ARG A 267 -7.84 -2.02 -11.91
C ARG A 267 -7.49 -2.95 -10.76
N LEU A 268 -8.08 -4.13 -10.76
CA LEU A 268 -7.84 -5.16 -9.76
C LEU A 268 -7.28 -6.43 -10.39
N LEU A 269 -6.37 -7.06 -9.67
CA LEU A 269 -5.95 -8.45 -9.82
C LEU A 269 -6.47 -9.22 -8.61
N VAL A 270 -7.27 -10.25 -8.85
CA VAL A 270 -7.75 -11.13 -7.79
C VAL A 270 -6.83 -12.34 -7.73
N MET A 271 -6.14 -12.52 -6.60
CA MET A 271 -5.23 -13.64 -6.37
C MET A 271 -5.87 -14.70 -5.49
N ASN A 272 -5.72 -15.95 -5.91
CA ASN A 272 -6.08 -17.11 -5.11
C ASN A 272 -5.05 -18.24 -5.33
N CYS A 273 -4.60 -18.89 -4.25
CA CYS A 273 -3.66 -20.02 -4.30
C CYS A 273 -2.43 -19.79 -5.19
N GLY A 274 -1.90 -18.56 -5.19
CA GLY A 274 -0.70 -18.20 -5.96
C GLY A 274 -0.94 -17.83 -7.42
N GLU A 275 -2.18 -17.79 -7.87
CA GLU A 275 -2.58 -17.47 -9.26
C GLU A 275 -3.42 -16.19 -9.32
N ILE A 276 -3.38 -15.49 -10.47
CA ILE A 276 -4.36 -14.45 -10.81
C ILE A 276 -5.54 -15.13 -11.46
N ILE A 277 -6.69 -15.13 -10.77
CA ILE A 277 -7.90 -15.81 -11.22
C ILE A 277 -8.88 -14.87 -11.93
N GLU A 278 -8.73 -13.55 -11.72
CA GLU A 278 -9.54 -12.55 -12.39
C GLU A 278 -8.79 -11.22 -12.43
N GLU A 279 -8.94 -10.50 -13.54
CA GLU A 279 -8.36 -9.18 -13.77
C GLU A 279 -9.37 -8.28 -14.48
N GLY A 280 -9.45 -7.02 -14.08
CA GLY A 280 -10.34 -6.06 -14.73
C GLY A 280 -10.42 -4.71 -14.02
N ASP A 281 -11.25 -3.83 -14.56
CA ASP A 281 -11.61 -2.55 -13.93
C ASP A 281 -12.17 -2.79 -12.52
N SER A 282 -11.77 -1.95 -11.56
CA SER A 282 -12.08 -2.16 -10.15
C SER A 282 -13.60 -2.18 -9.87
N PHE A 283 -14.36 -1.33 -10.55
CA PHE A 283 -15.81 -1.30 -10.41
C PHE A 283 -16.46 -2.57 -11.01
N THR A 284 -15.99 -3.01 -12.18
CA THR A 284 -16.51 -4.19 -12.88
C THR A 284 -16.25 -5.46 -12.07
N ILE A 285 -15.04 -5.65 -11.56
CA ILE A 285 -14.67 -6.80 -10.71
C ILE A 285 -15.55 -6.86 -9.45
N PHE A 286 -15.89 -5.72 -8.87
CA PHE A 286 -16.73 -5.66 -7.68
C PHE A 286 -18.22 -5.91 -7.99
N SER A 287 -18.76 -5.28 -9.05
CA SER A 287 -20.21 -5.29 -9.34
C SER A 287 -20.65 -6.49 -10.16
N ASN A 288 -19.77 -7.06 -10.99
CA ASN A 288 -20.07 -8.20 -11.87
C ASN A 288 -18.90 -9.19 -11.93
N PRO A 289 -18.54 -9.81 -10.79
CA PRO A 289 -17.46 -10.78 -10.72
C PRO A 289 -17.79 -12.03 -11.55
N LYS A 290 -16.84 -12.48 -12.37
CA LYS A 290 -16.98 -13.68 -13.20
C LYS A 290 -16.61 -14.95 -12.43
N ASN A 291 -15.64 -14.86 -11.52
CA ASN A 291 -15.16 -15.98 -10.74
C ASN A 291 -15.96 -16.12 -9.43
N LYS A 292 -16.32 -17.35 -9.06
CA LYS A 292 -17.06 -17.65 -7.81
C LYS A 292 -16.32 -17.15 -6.56
N TYR A 293 -15.00 -17.26 -6.56
CA TYR A 293 -14.17 -16.78 -5.44
C TYR A 293 -14.22 -15.24 -5.34
N THR A 294 -14.10 -14.54 -6.46
CA THR A 294 -14.24 -13.08 -6.51
C THR A 294 -15.62 -12.64 -6.00
N LYS A 295 -16.67 -13.37 -6.39
CA LYS A 295 -18.04 -13.13 -5.91
C LYS A 295 -18.13 -13.27 -4.40
N SER A 296 -17.58 -14.34 -3.82
CA SER A 296 -17.59 -14.52 -2.35
C SER A 296 -16.83 -13.44 -1.61
N LEU A 297 -15.72 -12.91 -2.18
CA LEU A 297 -14.98 -11.76 -1.61
C LEU A 297 -15.80 -10.47 -1.70
N ALA A 298 -16.52 -10.24 -2.81
CA ALA A 298 -17.37 -9.06 -2.97
C ALA A 298 -18.55 -9.08 -1.99
N ASP A 299 -19.22 -10.22 -1.85
CA ASP A 299 -20.36 -10.42 -0.94
C ASP A 299 -19.93 -10.23 0.52
N SER A 300 -18.76 -10.74 0.92
CA SER A 300 -18.24 -10.55 2.27
C SER A 300 -17.94 -9.09 2.59
N SER A 301 -17.51 -8.29 1.61
CA SER A 301 -17.26 -6.85 1.79
C SER A 301 -18.54 -6.01 1.83
N LEU A 302 -19.64 -6.49 1.25
CA LEU A 302 -20.97 -5.82 1.31
C LEU A 302 -21.65 -6.04 2.67
N ASN A 303 -21.43 -7.17 3.31
CA ASN A 303 -22.04 -7.51 4.62
C ASN A 303 -21.36 -6.79 5.80
N LEU A 304 -20.26 -6.09 5.59
CA LEU A 304 -19.56 -5.28 6.58
C LEU A 304 -19.93 -3.78 6.52
N ASN A 305 -20.74 -3.37 5.54
CA ASN A 305 -21.31 -2.03 5.38
C ASN A 305 -22.84 -2.07 5.63
#